data_d9af21d254af6246da259d8089bbafd0
#
_entry.id   d9af21d254af6246da259d8089bbafd0
#
_cell.length_a   1.000
_cell.length_b   1.000
_cell.length_c   1.000
_cell.angle_alpha   90.00
_cell.angle_beta   90.00
_cell.angle_gamma   90.00
#
_symmetry.space_group_name_H-M   'P 1'
#
loop_
_entity.id
_entity.type
_entity.pdbx_description
1 polymer ?
#
loop_
_entity_poly.entity_id
_entity_poly.type
_entity_poly.pdbx_seq_one_letter_code
_entity_poly.pdbx_strand_id
1 'polypeptide(L)'
;LKTRSPEVWIGGERVADVASHPALRPSMEQIAHLFDMQHDPVHAEALTYISPTTGDRVGASFMPAADRAGLQKRNECYRLWAEATLGMMGRSPDFMNVVLLSFAEGREVFARGGERFAENLVRYYEYVRENDLFLTHALVQPPTDRSKASADQAEEFLHVGTVRETSDGIVIRGARMLATLGPVADEVLVYNLPLLQPQDTKHALS
;
A
#
# COMPACT_ATOMS: atom_id res chain seq x y z
N LEU A 1 -5.61 13.54 4.59
CA LEU A 1 -6.93 13.01 4.10
C LEU A 1 -7.92 14.07 3.61
N LYS A 2 -7.64 15.38 3.71
CA LYS A 2 -8.65 16.43 3.43
C LYS A 2 -8.70 16.94 1.97
N THR A 3 -7.85 16.52 1.06
CA THR A 3 -7.78 17.17 -0.26
C THR A 3 -8.33 16.36 -1.43
N ARG A 4 -8.52 15.04 -1.30
CA ARG A 4 -9.24 14.20 -2.29
C ARG A 4 -9.84 12.98 -1.60
N SER A 5 -11.07 13.11 -1.11
CA SER A 5 -11.84 11.92 -0.70
C SER A 5 -12.04 11.01 -1.90
N PRO A 6 -11.74 9.71 -1.80
CA PRO A 6 -12.09 8.77 -2.86
C PRO A 6 -13.60 8.78 -3.07
N GLU A 7 -14.03 8.63 -4.31
CA GLU A 7 -15.44 8.43 -4.61
C GLU A 7 -15.77 6.95 -4.38
N VAL A 8 -16.57 6.68 -3.35
CA VAL A 8 -16.93 5.33 -2.92
C VAL A 8 -18.40 5.07 -3.17
N TRP A 9 -18.72 3.90 -3.71
CA TRP A 9 -20.11 3.45 -3.97
C TRP A 9 -20.34 2.09 -3.32
N ILE A 10 -21.47 1.94 -2.61
CA ILE A 10 -21.88 0.68 -1.99
C ILE A 10 -23.34 0.42 -2.35
N GLY A 11 -23.63 -0.74 -2.95
CA GLY A 11 -24.97 -1.10 -3.33
C GLY A 11 -25.64 -0.16 -4.35
N GLY A 12 -24.86 0.56 -5.15
CA GLY A 12 -25.34 1.55 -6.11
C GLY A 12 -25.56 2.96 -5.52
N GLU A 13 -25.26 3.15 -4.24
CA GLU A 13 -25.38 4.45 -3.56
C GLU A 13 -23.98 5.03 -3.30
N ARG A 14 -23.85 6.34 -3.51
CA ARG A 14 -22.60 7.05 -3.22
C ARG A 14 -22.45 7.26 -1.72
N VAL A 15 -21.32 6.84 -1.18
CA VAL A 15 -20.94 7.05 0.22
C VAL A 15 -20.60 8.53 0.43
N ALA A 16 -21.34 9.22 1.28
CA ALA A 16 -21.10 10.63 1.58
C ALA A 16 -19.87 10.84 2.45
N ASP A 17 -19.66 9.97 3.44
CA ASP A 17 -18.52 9.99 4.35
C ASP A 17 -18.13 8.56 4.70
N VAL A 18 -16.91 8.19 4.32
CA VAL A 18 -16.32 6.85 4.55
C VAL A 18 -16.20 6.57 6.05
N ALA A 19 -15.86 7.58 6.84
CA ALA A 19 -15.59 7.42 8.27
C ALA A 19 -16.83 7.05 9.09
N SER A 20 -18.00 7.59 8.70
CA SER A 20 -19.25 7.35 9.41
C SER A 20 -20.14 6.26 8.79
N HIS A 21 -19.79 5.78 7.58
CA HIS A 21 -20.60 4.78 6.88
C HIS A 21 -20.64 3.44 7.63
N PRO A 22 -21.84 2.87 7.95
CA PRO A 22 -21.96 1.67 8.79
C PRO A 22 -21.17 0.45 8.31
N ALA A 23 -21.00 0.28 6.99
CA ALA A 23 -20.27 -0.84 6.42
C ALA A 23 -18.73 -0.64 6.43
N LEU A 24 -18.23 0.59 6.62
CA LEU A 24 -16.80 0.91 6.55
C LEU A 24 -16.22 1.28 7.91
N ARG A 25 -17.01 1.94 8.75
CA ARG A 25 -16.60 2.42 10.07
C ARG A 25 -15.93 1.36 10.94
N PRO A 26 -16.47 0.12 11.08
CA PRO A 26 -15.83 -0.87 11.95
C PRO A 26 -14.40 -1.24 11.51
N SER A 27 -14.16 -1.33 10.20
CA SER A 27 -12.83 -1.60 9.67
C SER A 27 -11.87 -0.44 9.89
N MET A 28 -12.37 0.80 9.76
CA MET A 28 -11.58 2.00 10.00
C MET A 28 -11.24 2.16 11.48
N GLU A 29 -12.20 1.92 12.38
CA GLU A 29 -11.97 1.92 13.83
C GLU A 29 -10.93 0.87 14.24
N GLN A 30 -10.96 -0.31 13.60
CA GLN A 30 -9.97 -1.36 13.86
C GLN A 30 -8.58 -0.96 13.37
N ILE A 31 -8.45 -0.35 12.18
CA ILE A 31 -7.17 0.18 11.70
C ILE A 31 -6.64 1.27 12.65
N ALA A 32 -7.49 2.22 13.02
CA ALA A 32 -7.13 3.28 13.97
C ALA A 32 -6.61 2.69 15.30
N HIS A 33 -7.31 1.68 15.83
CA HIS A 33 -6.88 0.98 17.03
C HIS A 33 -5.46 0.38 16.92
N LEU A 34 -5.12 -0.23 15.76
CA LEU A 34 -3.77 -0.77 15.55
C LEU A 34 -2.69 0.33 15.59
N PHE A 35 -2.98 1.50 15.02
CA PHE A 35 -2.07 2.65 15.11
C PHE A 35 -2.01 3.22 16.53
N ASP A 36 -3.14 3.33 17.24
CA ASP A 36 -3.18 3.81 18.62
C ASP A 36 -2.36 2.92 19.56
N MET A 37 -2.30 1.61 19.32
CA MET A 37 -1.46 0.69 20.08
C MET A 37 0.03 1.06 20.05
N GLN A 38 0.51 1.73 19.01
CA GLN A 38 1.91 2.22 18.91
C GLN A 38 2.22 3.32 19.94
N HIS A 39 1.18 4.00 20.43
CA HIS A 39 1.27 5.07 21.44
C HIS A 39 0.93 4.59 22.85
N ASP A 40 0.43 3.37 23.01
CA ASP A 40 0.17 2.76 24.32
C ASP A 40 1.51 2.38 25.00
N PRO A 41 1.79 2.87 26.21
CA PRO A 41 3.02 2.53 26.95
C PRO A 41 3.29 1.04 27.10
N VAL A 42 2.24 0.20 27.10
CA VAL A 42 2.38 -1.27 27.21
C VAL A 42 2.93 -1.87 25.91
N HIS A 43 2.60 -1.30 24.76
CA HIS A 43 2.89 -1.85 23.44
C HIS A 43 3.95 -1.07 22.67
N ALA A 44 4.15 0.21 22.98
CA ALA A 44 4.98 1.13 22.21
C ALA A 44 6.40 0.59 21.95
N GLU A 45 7.03 -0.05 22.94
CA GLU A 45 8.39 -0.58 22.75
C GLU A 45 8.45 -1.73 21.74
N ALA A 46 7.43 -2.59 21.70
CA ALA A 46 7.35 -3.71 20.77
C ALA A 46 6.89 -3.27 19.37
N LEU A 47 5.99 -2.28 19.31
CA LEU A 47 5.37 -1.83 18.06
C LEU A 47 6.12 -0.71 17.34
N THR A 48 7.14 -0.09 17.98
CA THR A 48 7.88 1.02 17.39
C THR A 48 9.39 0.83 17.47
N TYR A 49 10.13 1.60 16.67
CA TYR A 49 11.58 1.76 16.78
C TYR A 49 11.96 3.21 16.49
N ILE A 50 13.21 3.57 16.74
CA ILE A 50 13.70 4.92 16.46
C ILE A 50 14.06 5.03 14.98
N SER A 51 13.45 5.97 14.27
CA SER A 51 13.75 6.24 12.86
C SER A 51 15.20 6.70 12.71
N PRO A 52 15.96 6.12 11.78
CA PRO A 52 17.30 6.60 11.47
C PRO A 52 17.31 7.95 10.74
N THR A 53 16.16 8.39 10.20
CA THR A 53 16.02 9.63 9.44
C THR A 53 15.66 10.81 10.34
N THR A 54 14.65 10.67 11.19
CA THR A 54 14.12 11.77 12.03
C THR A 54 14.52 11.69 13.49
N GLY A 55 14.84 10.48 13.99
CA GLY A 55 15.04 10.24 15.42
C GLY A 55 13.74 10.07 16.22
N ASP A 56 12.59 10.13 15.56
CA ASP A 56 11.28 9.92 16.18
C ASP A 56 10.93 8.40 16.26
N ARG A 57 9.91 8.06 17.04
CA ARG A 57 9.37 6.70 17.06
C ARG A 57 8.46 6.47 15.86
N VAL A 58 8.74 5.41 15.10
CA VAL A 58 7.98 4.97 13.93
C VAL A 58 7.65 3.48 14.03
N GLY A 59 6.69 2.99 13.25
CA GLY A 59 6.20 1.62 13.30
C GLY A 59 7.30 0.56 13.08
N ALA A 60 7.39 -0.44 13.97
CA ALA A 60 8.39 -1.51 13.89
C ALA A 60 8.27 -2.41 12.66
N SER A 61 7.11 -2.42 12.00
CA SER A 61 6.91 -3.12 10.73
C SER A 61 7.74 -2.57 9.56
N PHE A 62 8.19 -1.31 9.66
CA PHE A 62 9.12 -0.69 8.70
C PHE A 62 10.60 -0.96 9.01
N MET A 63 10.91 -1.58 10.14
CA MET A 63 12.29 -1.73 10.59
C MET A 63 13.07 -2.72 9.74
N PRO A 64 14.22 -2.35 9.15
CA PRO A 64 15.14 -3.30 8.56
C PRO A 64 15.64 -4.28 9.63
N ALA A 65 15.58 -5.57 9.35
CA ALA A 65 16.02 -6.60 10.29
C ALA A 65 17.36 -7.19 9.83
N ALA A 66 18.45 -6.62 10.32
CA ALA A 66 19.80 -7.05 9.96
C ALA A 66 20.24 -8.32 10.71
N ASP A 67 19.56 -8.67 11.79
CA ASP A 67 19.91 -9.79 12.66
C ASP A 67 18.68 -10.50 13.24
N ARG A 68 18.94 -11.51 14.08
CA ARG A 68 17.91 -12.29 14.74
C ARG A 68 17.06 -11.44 15.69
N ALA A 69 17.66 -10.49 16.40
CA ALA A 69 16.94 -9.65 17.36
C ALA A 69 15.94 -8.72 16.62
N GLY A 70 16.36 -8.12 15.51
CA GLY A 70 15.49 -7.34 14.65
C GLY A 70 14.34 -8.17 14.07
N LEU A 71 14.59 -9.39 13.62
CA LEU A 71 13.54 -10.31 13.16
C LEU A 71 12.55 -10.66 14.29
N GLN A 72 13.05 -10.91 15.50
CA GLN A 72 12.21 -11.20 16.67
C GLN A 72 11.33 -10.01 17.03
N LYS A 73 11.88 -8.81 17.00
CA LYS A 73 11.11 -7.57 17.26
C LYS A 73 9.99 -7.38 16.24
N ARG A 74 10.28 -7.54 14.95
CA ARG A 74 9.25 -7.48 13.91
C ARG A 74 8.19 -8.56 14.08
N ASN A 75 8.58 -9.78 14.39
CA ASN A 75 7.65 -10.88 14.65
C ASN A 75 6.72 -10.59 15.83
N GLU A 76 7.25 -9.99 16.89
CA GLU A 76 6.46 -9.57 18.04
C GLU A 76 5.44 -8.47 17.66
N CYS A 77 5.83 -7.49 16.86
CA CYS A 77 4.94 -6.48 16.30
C CYS A 77 3.76 -7.15 15.55
N TYR A 78 4.05 -8.08 14.65
CA TYR A 78 3.01 -8.79 13.88
C TYR A 78 2.10 -9.64 14.77
N ARG A 79 2.68 -10.30 15.78
CA ARG A 79 1.91 -11.10 16.74
C ARG A 79 0.91 -10.24 17.52
N LEU A 80 1.33 -9.09 18.03
CA LEU A 80 0.46 -8.17 18.78
C LEU A 80 -0.70 -7.65 17.90
N TRP A 81 -0.43 -7.27 16.67
CA TRP A 81 -1.47 -6.83 15.75
C TRP A 81 -2.40 -7.96 15.31
N ALA A 82 -1.85 -9.17 15.12
CA ALA A 82 -2.67 -10.35 14.84
C ALA A 82 -3.60 -10.69 16.02
N GLU A 83 -3.10 -10.63 17.27
CA GLU A 83 -3.91 -10.84 18.46
C GLU A 83 -4.99 -9.77 18.61
N ALA A 84 -4.68 -8.49 18.41
CA ALA A 84 -5.65 -7.39 18.47
C ALA A 84 -6.77 -7.52 17.42
N THR A 85 -6.52 -8.23 16.33
CA THR A 85 -7.50 -8.48 15.26
C THR A 85 -8.04 -9.90 15.26
N LEU A 86 -7.72 -10.71 16.29
CA LEU A 86 -8.07 -12.13 16.39
C LEU A 86 -7.63 -12.94 15.13
N GLY A 87 -6.59 -12.50 14.45
CA GLY A 87 -6.10 -13.08 13.20
C GLY A 87 -7.02 -12.88 11.99
N MET A 88 -8.09 -12.10 12.12
CA MET A 88 -9.10 -11.93 11.06
C MET A 88 -8.76 -10.82 10.05
N MET A 89 -7.79 -9.97 10.33
CA MET A 89 -7.39 -8.91 9.42
C MET A 89 -6.21 -9.34 8.54
N GLY A 90 -6.50 -9.87 7.35
CA GLY A 90 -5.48 -10.36 6.42
C GLY A 90 -4.68 -9.26 5.71
N ARG A 91 -5.00 -7.99 5.91
CA ARG A 91 -4.31 -6.81 5.35
C ARG A 91 -4.15 -5.73 6.42
N SER A 92 -3.59 -6.11 7.55
CA SER A 92 -3.10 -5.19 8.57
C SER A 92 -1.98 -4.29 8.00
N PRO A 93 -1.69 -3.14 8.60
CA PRO A 93 -0.73 -2.15 8.06
C PRO A 93 0.65 -2.73 7.76
N ASP A 94 1.14 -3.68 8.57
CA ASP A 94 2.43 -4.34 8.39
C ASP A 94 2.61 -4.99 7.01
N PHE A 95 1.54 -5.46 6.37
CA PHE A 95 1.63 -6.09 5.06
C PHE A 95 2.26 -5.15 4.02
N MET A 96 1.74 -3.93 3.88
CA MET A 96 2.28 -2.98 2.90
C MET A 96 3.59 -2.35 3.39
N ASN A 97 3.76 -2.17 4.69
CA ASN A 97 4.98 -1.65 5.28
C ASN A 97 6.18 -2.58 4.96
N VAL A 98 6.00 -3.89 5.06
CA VAL A 98 7.02 -4.89 4.68
C VAL A 98 7.26 -4.91 3.17
N VAL A 99 6.23 -4.75 2.36
CA VAL A 99 6.39 -4.66 0.89
C VAL A 99 7.28 -3.47 0.53
N LEU A 100 6.98 -2.27 1.08
CA LEU A 100 7.80 -1.08 0.83
C LEU A 100 9.22 -1.22 1.35
N LEU A 101 9.39 -1.77 2.56
CA LEU A 101 10.71 -2.07 3.10
C LEU A 101 11.49 -2.98 2.16
N SER A 102 10.86 -4.06 1.69
CA SER A 102 11.51 -5.02 0.77
C SER A 102 11.92 -4.36 -0.54
N PHE A 103 11.11 -3.44 -1.05
CA PHE A 103 11.44 -2.68 -2.26
C PHE A 103 12.58 -1.70 -2.01
N ALA A 104 12.58 -0.99 -0.88
CA ALA A 104 13.64 -0.06 -0.50
C ALA A 104 14.99 -0.78 -0.29
N GLU A 105 14.99 -1.93 0.38
CA GLU A 105 16.17 -2.80 0.52
C GLU A 105 16.65 -3.37 -0.83
N GLY A 106 15.71 -3.69 -1.73
CA GLY A 106 15.97 -4.17 -3.09
C GLY A 106 16.10 -3.08 -4.15
N ARG A 107 16.34 -1.82 -3.78
CA ARG A 107 16.37 -0.64 -4.67
C ARG A 107 17.23 -0.80 -5.93
N GLU A 108 18.28 -1.61 -5.87
CA GLU A 108 19.17 -1.87 -7.01
C GLU A 108 18.45 -2.51 -8.21
N VAL A 109 17.38 -3.25 -7.96
CA VAL A 109 16.53 -3.80 -9.03
C VAL A 109 15.83 -2.67 -9.78
N PHE A 110 15.32 -1.69 -9.05
CA PHE A 110 14.64 -0.52 -9.62
C PHE A 110 15.61 0.46 -10.30
N ALA A 111 16.83 0.57 -9.80
CA ALA A 111 17.90 1.38 -10.42
C ALA A 111 18.24 0.91 -11.85
N ARG A 112 17.95 -0.34 -12.21
CA ARG A 112 18.12 -0.83 -13.60
C ARG A 112 17.24 -0.09 -14.62
N GLY A 113 16.09 0.45 -14.18
CA GLY A 113 15.22 1.31 -14.99
C GLY A 113 15.65 2.78 -15.00
N GLY A 114 16.58 3.16 -14.13
CA GLY A 114 17.10 4.50 -13.94
C GLY A 114 17.21 4.83 -12.44
N GLU A 115 18.30 5.48 -12.05
CA GLU A 115 18.60 5.77 -10.63
C GLU A 115 17.48 6.53 -9.92
N ARG A 116 16.81 7.43 -10.64
CA ARG A 116 15.66 8.20 -10.12
C ARG A 116 14.54 7.32 -9.55
N PHE A 117 14.34 6.10 -10.08
CA PHE A 117 13.29 5.19 -9.59
C PHE A 117 13.66 4.61 -8.25
N ALA A 118 14.94 4.23 -8.06
CA ALA A 118 15.46 3.77 -6.78
C ALA A 118 15.38 4.87 -5.71
N GLU A 119 15.78 6.11 -6.06
CA GLU A 119 15.68 7.26 -5.18
C GLU A 119 14.25 7.61 -4.80
N ASN A 120 13.32 7.59 -5.76
CA ASN A 120 11.89 7.83 -5.52
C ASN A 120 11.32 6.79 -4.56
N LEU A 121 11.68 5.53 -4.76
CA LEU A 121 11.21 4.42 -3.93
C LEU A 121 11.69 4.57 -2.47
N VAL A 122 12.96 4.89 -2.26
CA VAL A 122 13.51 5.11 -0.90
C VAL A 122 12.84 6.30 -0.24
N ARG A 123 12.68 7.42 -0.96
CA ARG A 123 11.97 8.61 -0.44
C ARG A 123 10.51 8.31 -0.11
N TYR A 124 9.83 7.50 -0.93
CA TYR A 124 8.45 7.10 -0.67
C TYR A 124 8.34 6.19 0.55
N TYR A 125 9.25 5.21 0.69
CA TYR A 125 9.32 4.37 1.89
C TYR A 125 9.52 5.22 3.15
N GLU A 126 10.45 6.17 3.14
CA GLU A 126 10.67 7.09 4.26
C GLU A 126 9.44 7.94 4.54
N TYR A 127 8.83 8.51 3.51
CA TYR A 127 7.60 9.30 3.63
C TYR A 127 6.47 8.51 4.30
N VAL A 128 6.21 7.29 3.88
CA VAL A 128 5.16 6.43 4.46
C VAL A 128 5.48 6.10 5.91
N ARG A 129 6.72 5.74 6.20
CA ARG A 129 7.20 5.41 7.54
C ARG A 129 7.09 6.59 8.51
N GLU A 130 7.54 7.78 8.11
CA GLU A 130 7.58 8.95 8.98
C GLU A 130 6.20 9.59 9.19
N ASN A 131 5.24 9.30 8.33
CA ASN A 131 3.87 9.82 8.44
C ASN A 131 2.86 8.76 8.88
N ASP A 132 3.31 7.54 9.18
CA ASP A 132 2.49 6.42 9.65
C ASP A 132 1.28 6.15 8.75
N LEU A 133 1.49 6.17 7.41
CA LEU A 133 0.41 6.04 6.45
C LEU A 133 -0.06 4.59 6.34
N PHE A 134 -1.39 4.43 6.25
CA PHE A 134 -2.01 3.15 5.95
C PHE A 134 -2.16 2.95 4.44
N LEU A 135 -1.49 1.93 3.93
CA LEU A 135 -1.49 1.60 2.52
C LEU A 135 -2.28 0.32 2.20
N THR A 136 -2.84 0.31 1.00
CA THR A 136 -3.31 -0.92 0.37
C THR A 136 -2.76 -1.06 -1.04
N HIS A 137 -3.13 -2.13 -1.73
CA HIS A 137 -2.72 -2.38 -3.10
C HIS A 137 -3.89 -2.76 -4.00
N ALA A 138 -3.76 -2.52 -5.29
CA ALA A 138 -4.69 -2.94 -6.33
C ALA A 138 -3.91 -3.59 -7.48
N LEU A 139 -3.88 -4.93 -7.50
CA LEU A 139 -3.01 -5.73 -8.37
C LEU A 139 -3.79 -6.51 -9.41
N VAL A 140 -5.00 -6.94 -9.06
CA VAL A 140 -5.78 -7.89 -9.85
C VAL A 140 -6.49 -7.15 -10.97
N GLN A 141 -6.32 -7.62 -12.19
CA GLN A 141 -7.07 -7.13 -13.35
C GLN A 141 -8.52 -7.61 -13.27
N PRO A 142 -9.48 -6.86 -13.83
CA PRO A 142 -10.87 -7.32 -13.94
C PRO A 142 -10.96 -8.62 -14.76
N PRO A 143 -12.04 -9.39 -14.63
CA PRO A 143 -12.27 -10.60 -15.42
C PRO A 143 -12.48 -10.22 -16.89
N THR A 144 -11.44 -10.42 -17.68
CA THR A 144 -11.36 -10.09 -19.10
C THR A 144 -10.92 -11.32 -19.90
N ASP A 145 -10.74 -11.18 -21.19
CA ASP A 145 -10.18 -12.23 -22.03
C ASP A 145 -8.71 -12.47 -21.66
N ARG A 146 -8.45 -13.51 -20.89
CA ARG A 146 -7.10 -13.87 -20.40
C ARG A 146 -6.18 -14.41 -21.50
N SER A 147 -6.70 -14.72 -22.67
CA SER A 147 -5.89 -15.12 -23.83
C SER A 147 -5.20 -13.94 -24.51
N LYS A 148 -5.60 -12.71 -24.19
CA LYS A 148 -5.10 -11.47 -24.78
C LYS A 148 -4.22 -10.70 -23.82
N ALA A 149 -3.21 -10.02 -24.36
CA ALA A 149 -2.42 -9.03 -23.63
C ALA A 149 -3.28 -7.83 -23.21
N SER A 150 -2.79 -7.01 -22.30
CA SER A 150 -3.52 -5.82 -21.83
C SER A 150 -3.79 -4.83 -22.98
N ALA A 151 -2.85 -4.67 -23.89
CA ALA A 151 -2.97 -3.80 -25.05
C ALA A 151 -3.96 -4.32 -26.11
N ASP A 152 -4.27 -5.63 -26.10
CA ASP A 152 -5.11 -6.28 -27.11
C ASP A 152 -6.56 -6.48 -26.63
N GLN A 153 -6.93 -5.93 -25.45
CA GLN A 153 -8.30 -5.97 -24.96
C GLN A 153 -9.23 -5.12 -25.82
N ALA A 154 -10.54 -5.39 -25.75
CA ALA A 154 -11.55 -4.71 -26.58
C ALA A 154 -11.59 -3.18 -26.38
N GLU A 155 -11.23 -2.71 -25.19
CA GLU A 155 -11.13 -1.30 -24.84
C GLU A 155 -9.73 -0.98 -24.32
N GLU A 156 -9.14 0.11 -24.79
CA GLU A 156 -7.75 0.52 -24.51
C GLU A 156 -7.44 0.61 -22.99
N PHE A 157 -8.39 1.08 -22.19
CA PHE A 157 -8.21 1.25 -20.75
C PHE A 157 -9.15 0.33 -19.94
N LEU A 158 -9.42 -0.87 -20.44
CA LEU A 158 -10.09 -1.91 -19.63
C LEU A 158 -9.20 -2.34 -18.47
N HIS A 159 -7.92 -2.54 -18.70
CA HIS A 159 -6.87 -2.64 -17.69
C HIS A 159 -6.28 -1.25 -17.42
N VAL A 160 -5.79 -1.04 -16.19
CA VAL A 160 -5.14 0.24 -15.86
C VAL A 160 -3.92 0.45 -16.74
N GLY A 161 -3.86 1.64 -17.32
CA GLY A 161 -2.73 2.08 -18.13
C GLY A 161 -2.47 3.57 -18.01
N THR A 162 -1.32 4.02 -18.49
CA THR A 162 -0.91 5.43 -18.52
C THR A 162 -1.60 6.15 -19.66
N VAL A 163 -2.38 7.17 -19.32
CA VAL A 163 -3.04 8.06 -20.29
C VAL A 163 -2.08 9.14 -20.75
N ARG A 164 -1.30 9.71 -19.83
CA ARG A 164 -0.30 10.73 -20.09
C ARG A 164 0.72 10.85 -18.96
N GLU A 165 1.88 11.32 -19.30
CA GLU A 165 2.92 11.73 -18.34
C GLU A 165 2.87 13.23 -18.11
N THR A 166 3.24 13.67 -16.92
CA THR A 166 3.33 15.07 -16.49
C THR A 166 4.62 15.29 -15.72
N SER A 167 4.95 16.56 -15.43
CA SER A 167 6.07 16.89 -14.53
C SER A 167 5.92 16.30 -13.13
N ASP A 168 4.69 16.10 -12.67
CA ASP A 168 4.36 15.69 -11.32
C ASP A 168 4.09 14.19 -11.18
N GLY A 169 4.14 13.45 -12.32
CA GLY A 169 3.90 12.01 -12.36
C GLY A 169 3.08 11.58 -13.57
N ILE A 170 2.42 10.44 -13.46
CA ILE A 170 1.60 9.86 -14.53
C ILE A 170 0.11 9.97 -14.21
N VAL A 171 -0.71 10.16 -15.22
CA VAL A 171 -2.16 10.04 -15.14
C VAL A 171 -2.56 8.66 -15.64
N ILE A 172 -3.20 7.88 -14.78
CA ILE A 172 -3.65 6.52 -15.10
C ILE A 172 -5.17 6.45 -15.23
N ARG A 173 -5.65 5.50 -16.03
CA ARG A 173 -7.06 5.17 -16.20
C ARG A 173 -7.22 3.67 -16.37
N GLY A 174 -8.37 3.14 -15.95
CA GLY A 174 -8.75 1.73 -16.09
C GLY A 174 -9.25 1.14 -14.79
N ALA A 175 -9.44 -0.18 -14.76
CA ALA A 175 -9.98 -0.87 -13.61
C ALA A 175 -8.95 -1.82 -12.97
N ARG A 176 -9.00 -1.91 -11.66
CA ARG A 176 -8.37 -2.93 -10.82
C ARG A 176 -9.38 -3.46 -9.84
N MET A 177 -9.17 -4.68 -9.39
CA MET A 177 -10.04 -5.34 -8.43
C MET A 177 -9.30 -5.67 -7.14
N LEU A 178 -10.09 -5.89 -6.07
CA LEU A 178 -9.62 -6.42 -4.80
C LEU A 178 -8.60 -5.51 -4.08
N ALA A 179 -8.87 -4.19 -4.08
CA ALA A 179 -8.16 -3.28 -3.18
C ALA A 179 -8.73 -3.40 -1.76
N THR A 180 -8.28 -4.41 -1.00
CA THR A 180 -8.75 -4.64 0.36
C THR A 180 -8.55 -3.38 1.21
N LEU A 181 -9.61 -2.92 1.89
CA LEU A 181 -9.61 -1.68 2.69
C LEU A 181 -9.33 -0.40 1.86
N GLY A 182 -9.43 -0.45 0.53
CA GLY A 182 -9.17 0.69 -0.34
C GLY A 182 -9.89 1.99 0.05
N PRO A 183 -11.17 1.96 0.44
CA PRO A 183 -11.89 3.16 0.87
C PRO A 183 -11.35 3.85 2.13
N VAL A 184 -10.60 3.12 2.97
CA VAL A 184 -10.07 3.62 4.24
C VAL A 184 -8.54 3.76 4.24
N ALA A 185 -7.88 3.39 3.15
CA ALA A 185 -6.44 3.57 2.99
C ALA A 185 -6.08 5.01 2.62
N ASP A 186 -4.93 5.49 3.09
CA ASP A 186 -4.38 6.78 2.72
C ASP A 186 -3.94 6.79 1.26
N GLU A 187 -3.28 5.71 0.82
CA GLU A 187 -2.80 5.56 -0.55
C GLU A 187 -2.95 4.11 -1.05
N VAL A 188 -2.99 3.94 -2.36
CA VAL A 188 -3.16 2.64 -3.02
C VAL A 188 -1.98 2.39 -3.95
N LEU A 189 -1.21 1.33 -3.68
CA LEU A 189 -0.16 0.88 -4.58
C LEU A 189 -0.77 0.12 -5.77
N VAL A 190 -0.56 0.64 -6.97
CA VAL A 190 -1.04 0.05 -8.22
C VAL A 190 0.15 -0.46 -9.02
N TYR A 191 0.26 -1.78 -9.20
CA TYR A 191 1.27 -2.40 -10.05
C TYR A 191 0.75 -3.68 -10.71
N ASN A 192 1.52 -4.24 -11.65
CA ASN A 192 1.11 -5.39 -12.42
C ASN A 192 1.66 -6.69 -11.80
N LEU A 193 0.77 -7.69 -11.56
CA LEU A 193 1.18 -9.07 -11.25
C LEU A 193 1.48 -9.88 -12.51
N PRO A 194 0.66 -9.83 -13.59
CA PRO A 194 0.93 -10.58 -14.80
C PRO A 194 2.19 -10.06 -15.51
N LEU A 195 2.90 -10.98 -16.15
CA LEU A 195 3.97 -10.60 -17.07
C LEU A 195 3.40 -9.80 -18.24
N LEU A 196 3.97 -8.61 -18.44
CA LEU A 196 3.61 -7.74 -19.54
C LEU A 196 4.26 -8.24 -20.84
N GLN A 197 3.55 -8.07 -21.93
CA GLN A 197 4.06 -8.34 -23.28
C GLN A 197 4.70 -7.06 -23.87
N PRO A 198 5.54 -7.16 -24.90
CA PRO A 198 6.19 -5.99 -25.49
C PRO A 198 5.24 -4.87 -25.94
N GLN A 199 4.00 -5.22 -26.33
CA GLN A 199 2.98 -4.25 -26.72
C GLN A 199 2.28 -3.55 -25.53
N ASP A 200 2.44 -4.05 -24.31
CA ASP A 200 1.77 -3.54 -23.11
C ASP A 200 2.43 -2.28 -22.53
N THR A 201 3.16 -1.50 -23.29
CA THR A 201 3.96 -0.35 -22.81
C THR A 201 3.15 0.66 -22.00
N LYS A 202 1.92 0.97 -22.42
CA LYS A 202 1.02 1.88 -21.67
C LYS A 202 0.56 1.29 -20.33
N HIS A 203 0.58 -0.02 -20.18
CA HIS A 203 0.15 -0.74 -19.00
C HIS A 203 1.30 -1.07 -18.05
N ALA A 204 2.53 -0.74 -18.41
CA ALA A 204 3.71 -0.88 -17.56
C ALA A 204 3.73 0.23 -16.49
N LEU A 205 2.97 0.03 -15.43
CA LEU A 205 2.91 0.94 -14.28
C LEU A 205 4.02 0.56 -13.30
N SER A 206 5.02 1.40 -13.15
CA SER A 206 6.11 1.24 -12.16
C SER A 206 6.79 2.58 -11.87
#